data_6fd6fc7520642557b07d1122e28c981f
#
_entry.id   6fd6fc7520642557b07d1122e28c981f
#
_cell.length_a   1.000
_cell.length_b   1.000
_cell.length_c   1.000
_cell.angle_alpha   90.00
_cell.angle_beta   90.00
_cell.angle_gamma   90.00
#
_symmetry.space_group_name_H-M   'P 1'
#
loop_
_entity.id
_entity.type
_entity.pdbx_description
1 polymer ?
#
loop_
_entity_poly.entity_id
_entity_poly.type
_entity_poly.pdbx_seq_one_letter_code
_entity_poly.pdbx_strand_id
1 'polypeptide(L)'
;MKVRVNRPYKASELGLDDPDGVIWGVFVGGCIDERNGWREWTVNQSHAHSHSKDAWFGWICIENPKHVLTPQGKITNTLAHEIAHMMVPNQGHTPKWKREIIKMGFAQEIERCKLKPL
;
A
#
# COMPACT_ATOMS: atom_id res chain seq x y z
N MET A 1 -13.61 7.57 -9.44
CA MET A 1 -12.53 7.18 -10.36
C MET A 1 -12.51 5.66 -10.52
N LYS A 2 -12.31 5.19 -11.74
CA LYS A 2 -12.17 3.75 -12.00
C LYS A 2 -10.70 3.36 -12.02
N VAL A 3 -10.29 2.53 -11.07
CA VAL A 3 -8.90 2.03 -10.98
C VAL A 3 -8.73 0.85 -11.95
N ARG A 4 -7.66 0.88 -12.73
CA ARG A 4 -7.37 -0.12 -13.76
C ARG A 4 -6.11 -0.92 -13.43
N VAL A 5 -6.06 -2.17 -13.92
CA VAL A 5 -4.86 -3.03 -13.81
C VAL A 5 -3.75 -2.55 -14.74
N ASN A 6 -2.53 -2.96 -14.43
CA ASN A 6 -1.31 -2.64 -15.21
C ASN A 6 -1.12 -1.14 -15.41
N ARG A 7 -1.50 -0.36 -14.40
CA ARG A 7 -1.35 1.08 -14.49
C ARG A 7 -0.72 1.64 -13.22
N PRO A 8 0.30 2.51 -13.36
CA PRO A 8 0.77 3.30 -12.22
C PRO A 8 -0.15 4.51 -12.00
N TYR A 9 -0.42 4.81 -10.73
CA TYR A 9 -1.16 5.99 -10.31
C TYR A 9 -0.27 6.82 -9.41
N LYS A 10 -0.17 8.12 -9.66
CA LYS A 10 0.50 9.01 -8.72
C LYS A 10 -0.34 9.12 -7.46
N ALA A 11 0.33 9.34 -6.32
CA ALA A 11 -0.37 9.52 -5.05
C ALA A 11 -1.44 10.60 -5.14
N SER A 12 -1.13 11.71 -5.83
CA SER A 12 -2.07 12.82 -6.03
C SER A 12 -3.30 12.42 -6.84
N GLU A 13 -3.16 11.51 -7.81
CA GLU A 13 -4.30 11.04 -8.59
C GLU A 13 -5.31 10.27 -7.75
N LEU A 14 -4.85 9.62 -6.69
CA LEU A 14 -5.70 8.85 -5.78
C LEU A 14 -6.13 9.66 -4.55
N GLY A 15 -5.70 10.90 -4.44
CA GLY A 15 -6.02 11.75 -3.30
C GLY A 15 -5.42 11.27 -2.00
N LEU A 16 -4.26 10.63 -2.04
CA LEU A 16 -3.61 10.10 -0.84
C LEU A 16 -3.03 11.23 0.01
N ASP A 17 -3.21 11.10 1.32
CA ASP A 17 -2.60 12.01 2.29
C ASP A 17 -1.16 11.57 2.51
N ASP A 18 -0.23 12.36 2.00
CA ASP A 18 1.20 12.09 2.05
C ASP A 18 1.95 13.38 2.41
N PRO A 19 1.85 13.83 3.67
CA PRO A 19 2.44 15.11 4.08
C PRO A 19 3.96 15.17 3.92
N ASP A 20 4.64 14.04 3.98
CA ASP A 20 6.09 13.99 3.88
C ASP A 20 6.59 13.73 2.46
N GLY A 21 5.69 13.52 1.50
CA GLY A 21 6.05 13.28 0.11
C GLY A 21 6.80 11.97 -0.11
N VAL A 22 6.55 10.95 0.72
CA VAL A 22 7.26 9.67 0.68
C VAL A 22 6.67 8.73 -0.37
N ILE A 23 5.36 8.83 -0.61
CA ILE A 23 4.67 7.92 -1.51
C ILE A 23 4.69 8.49 -2.93
N TRP A 24 5.38 7.82 -3.83
CA TRP A 24 5.40 8.19 -5.24
C TRP A 24 4.10 7.82 -5.94
N GLY A 25 3.60 6.62 -5.66
CA GLY A 25 2.35 6.19 -6.26
C GLY A 25 2.01 4.75 -5.95
N VAL A 26 0.96 4.29 -6.62
CA VAL A 26 0.43 2.94 -6.49
C VAL A 26 0.41 2.30 -7.86
N PHE A 27 1.02 1.14 -8.00
CA PHE A 27 0.95 0.32 -9.19
C PHE A 27 -0.08 -0.79 -8.98
N VAL A 28 -1.01 -0.93 -9.90
CA VAL A 28 -2.16 -1.82 -9.74
C VAL A 28 -2.04 -3.00 -10.69
N GLY A 29 -2.26 -4.20 -10.16
CA GLY A 29 -2.30 -5.43 -10.93
C GLY A 29 -1.07 -6.30 -10.79
N GLY A 30 -0.10 -5.91 -9.96
CA GLY A 30 1.11 -6.69 -9.72
C GLY A 30 2.23 -5.84 -9.15
N CYS A 31 3.46 -6.26 -9.34
CA CYS A 31 4.63 -5.53 -8.85
C CYS A 31 5.22 -4.62 -9.93
N ILE A 32 5.48 -3.37 -9.58
CA ILE A 32 6.06 -2.40 -10.50
C ILE A 32 7.44 -2.84 -10.99
N ASP A 33 8.19 -3.55 -10.17
CA ASP A 33 9.51 -4.08 -10.51
C ASP A 33 9.43 -5.16 -11.58
N GLU A 34 8.30 -5.82 -11.71
CA GLU A 34 8.08 -6.93 -12.64
C GLU A 34 7.14 -6.57 -13.79
N ARG A 35 6.83 -5.29 -13.96
CA ARG A 35 5.83 -4.88 -14.96
C ARG A 35 6.17 -5.27 -16.40
N ASN A 36 7.46 -5.47 -16.70
CA ASN A 36 7.92 -5.89 -18.03
C ASN A 36 8.13 -7.40 -18.13
N GLY A 37 8.31 -8.08 -17.00
CA GLY A 37 8.45 -9.52 -16.91
C GLY A 37 7.33 -10.09 -16.06
N TRP A 38 6.13 -9.77 -16.40
CA TRP A 38 4.93 -9.98 -15.63
C TRP A 38 4.70 -11.44 -15.27
N ARG A 39 4.56 -11.70 -13.99
CA ARG A 39 4.15 -13.03 -13.53
C ARG A 39 2.77 -12.96 -12.90
N GLU A 40 2.05 -14.05 -12.97
CA GLU A 40 0.73 -14.17 -12.41
C GLU A 40 0.81 -14.24 -10.88
N TRP A 41 0.02 -13.43 -10.21
CA TRP A 41 -0.07 -13.47 -8.77
C TRP A 41 -1.19 -14.42 -8.35
N THR A 42 -0.85 -15.37 -7.50
CA THR A 42 -1.78 -16.44 -7.12
C THR A 42 -2.54 -16.15 -5.82
N VAL A 43 -2.05 -15.23 -5.01
CA VAL A 43 -2.66 -14.85 -3.73
C VAL A 43 -2.43 -13.37 -3.51
N ASN A 44 -3.10 -12.82 -2.50
CA ASN A 44 -2.94 -11.42 -2.14
C ASN A 44 -1.47 -11.13 -1.78
N GLN A 45 -0.78 -10.47 -2.67
CA GLN A 45 0.63 -10.11 -2.54
C GLN A 45 0.84 -8.61 -2.60
N SER A 46 -0.18 -7.84 -2.23
CA SER A 46 -0.03 -6.38 -2.11
C SER A 46 1.10 -6.08 -1.14
N HIS A 47 1.94 -5.13 -1.52
CA HIS A 47 3.12 -4.78 -0.72
C HIS A 47 3.52 -3.34 -0.97
N ALA A 48 4.39 -2.83 -0.11
CA ALA A 48 5.00 -1.52 -0.26
C ALA A 48 6.51 -1.68 -0.44
N HIS A 49 7.08 -0.95 -1.40
CA HIS A 49 8.52 -0.84 -1.53
C HIS A 49 9.01 0.18 -0.50
N SER A 50 9.03 -0.25 0.75
CA SER A 50 9.30 0.61 1.91
C SER A 50 10.73 0.56 2.41
N HIS A 51 11.60 -0.21 1.76
CA HIS A 51 13.01 -0.26 2.10
C HIS A 51 13.75 0.84 1.34
N SER A 52 14.45 1.71 2.07
CA SER A 52 15.08 2.90 1.49
C SER A 52 16.11 2.59 0.40
N LYS A 53 16.67 1.37 0.39
CA LYS A 53 17.64 0.94 -0.64
C LYS A 53 16.99 0.29 -1.86
N ASP A 54 15.68 0.08 -1.83
CA ASP A 54 14.96 -0.48 -2.97
C ASP A 54 14.91 0.54 -4.10
N ALA A 55 15.19 0.09 -5.33
CA ALA A 55 15.13 0.94 -6.52
C ALA A 55 13.74 1.55 -6.74
N TRP A 56 12.70 0.88 -6.23
CA TRP A 56 11.31 1.31 -6.36
C TRP A 56 10.75 1.90 -5.06
N PHE A 57 11.63 2.34 -4.17
CA PHE A 57 11.22 2.96 -2.91
C PHE A 57 10.19 4.07 -3.17
N GLY A 58 9.10 4.04 -2.42
CA GLY A 58 8.01 5.00 -2.60
C GLY A 58 6.81 4.45 -3.35
N TRP A 59 6.94 3.27 -3.97
CA TRP A 59 5.84 2.64 -4.70
C TRP A 59 5.13 1.60 -3.86
N ILE A 60 3.81 1.61 -3.94
CA ILE A 60 2.94 0.60 -3.35
C ILE A 60 2.38 -0.24 -4.48
N CYS A 61 2.40 -1.56 -4.34
CA CYS A 61 1.88 -2.49 -5.34
C CYS A 61 0.64 -3.17 -4.81
N ILE A 62 -0.48 -3.01 -5.52
CA ILE A 62 -1.77 -3.60 -5.15
C ILE A 62 -2.20 -4.54 -6.28
N GLU A 63 -2.45 -5.80 -5.95
CA GLU A 63 -2.78 -6.80 -6.97
C GLU A 63 -4.14 -6.59 -7.64
N ASN A 64 -5.13 -6.12 -6.90
CA ASN A 64 -6.51 -6.03 -7.37
C ASN A 64 -7.02 -4.60 -7.27
N PRO A 65 -7.60 -4.04 -8.36
CA PRO A 65 -8.14 -2.67 -8.31
C PRO A 65 -9.16 -2.44 -7.20
N LYS A 66 -9.90 -3.48 -6.80
CA LYS A 66 -10.88 -3.38 -5.71
C LYS A 66 -10.23 -3.09 -4.35
N HIS A 67 -8.94 -3.36 -4.23
CA HIS A 67 -8.19 -3.15 -2.99
C HIS A 67 -7.50 -1.78 -2.95
N VAL A 68 -7.74 -0.92 -3.92
CA VAL A 68 -7.18 0.44 -3.93
C VAL A 68 -8.15 1.43 -3.31
N LEU A 69 -9.32 1.59 -3.91
CA LEU A 69 -10.36 2.50 -3.41
C LEU A 69 -11.67 1.76 -3.25
N THR A 70 -12.44 2.17 -2.23
CA THR A 70 -13.80 1.69 -2.05
C THR A 70 -14.73 2.29 -3.12
N PRO A 71 -15.96 1.77 -3.31
CA PRO A 71 -16.93 2.39 -4.21
C PRO A 71 -17.22 3.86 -3.89
N GLN A 72 -17.01 4.29 -2.62
CA GLN A 72 -17.18 5.67 -2.19
C GLN A 72 -15.94 6.54 -2.44
N GLY A 73 -14.89 5.97 -3.04
CA GLY A 73 -13.67 6.71 -3.34
C GLY A 73 -12.69 6.84 -2.18
N LYS A 74 -12.89 6.08 -1.11
CA LYS A 74 -11.99 6.08 0.06
C LYS A 74 -10.97 4.96 -0.06
N ILE A 75 -9.81 5.12 0.59
CA ILE A 75 -8.79 4.06 0.60
C ILE A 75 -9.33 2.83 1.32
N THR A 76 -8.88 1.67 0.84
CA THR A 76 -9.23 0.38 1.46
C THR A 76 -8.28 0.08 2.62
N ASN A 77 -8.63 -0.93 3.45
CA ASN A 77 -7.69 -1.40 4.48
C ASN A 77 -6.39 -1.95 3.86
N THR A 78 -6.45 -2.59 2.70
CA THR A 78 -5.25 -3.10 2.04
C THR A 78 -4.32 -1.95 1.67
N LEU A 79 -4.85 -0.90 1.07
CA LEU A 79 -4.05 0.28 0.74
C LEU A 79 -3.53 0.98 1.99
N ALA A 80 -4.36 1.13 3.02
CA ALA A 80 -3.95 1.73 4.29
C ALA A 80 -2.80 0.96 4.94
N HIS A 81 -2.86 -0.37 4.90
CA HIS A 81 -1.80 -1.25 5.42
C HIS A 81 -0.46 -0.91 4.76
N GLU A 82 -0.45 -0.77 3.44
CA GLU A 82 0.78 -0.49 2.70
C GLU A 82 1.23 0.96 2.88
N ILE A 83 0.29 1.91 2.97
CA ILE A 83 0.65 3.31 3.28
C ILE A 83 1.35 3.39 4.63
N ALA A 84 0.85 2.67 5.63
CA ALA A 84 1.48 2.66 6.96
C ALA A 84 2.93 2.15 6.89
N HIS A 85 3.21 1.16 6.03
CA HIS A 85 4.59 0.71 5.81
C HIS A 85 5.45 1.82 5.20
N MET A 86 4.89 2.66 4.34
CA MET A 86 5.64 3.78 3.76
C MET A 86 5.90 4.89 4.78
N MET A 87 5.01 5.05 5.77
CA MET A 87 5.20 6.03 6.84
C MET A 87 6.26 5.59 7.85
N VAL A 88 6.56 4.30 7.91
CA VAL A 88 7.56 3.70 8.81
C VAL A 88 8.50 2.83 8.00
N PRO A 89 9.37 3.44 7.15
CA PRO A 89 10.21 2.67 6.24
C PRO A 89 11.20 1.76 6.97
N ASN A 90 11.65 0.72 6.25
CA ASN A 90 12.65 -0.23 6.71
C ASN A 90 12.19 -1.07 7.92
N GLN A 91 10.90 -1.16 8.15
CA GLN A 91 10.32 -1.92 9.26
C GLN A 91 9.14 -2.76 8.78
N GLY A 92 8.90 -3.86 9.49
CA GLY A 92 7.69 -4.66 9.30
C GLY A 92 6.54 -4.16 10.18
N HIS A 93 5.81 -5.08 10.79
CA HIS A 93 4.66 -4.76 11.64
C HIS A 93 5.10 -4.43 13.08
N THR A 94 5.98 -3.47 13.20
CA THR A 94 6.50 -3.01 14.49
C THR A 94 5.46 -2.17 15.25
N PRO A 95 5.69 -1.85 16.53
CA PRO A 95 4.80 -0.93 17.26
C PRO A 95 4.62 0.41 16.55
N LYS A 96 5.65 0.93 15.87
CA LYS A 96 5.51 2.17 15.09
C LYS A 96 4.52 2.02 13.96
N TRP A 97 4.57 0.91 13.22
CA TRP A 97 3.59 0.62 12.16
C TRP A 97 2.18 0.51 12.73
N LYS A 98 2.04 -0.18 13.87
CA LYS A 98 0.73 -0.33 14.51
C LYS A 98 0.13 1.02 14.91
N ARG A 99 0.95 1.92 15.43
CA ARG A 99 0.49 3.26 15.78
C ARG A 99 0.04 4.04 14.53
N GLU A 100 0.77 3.90 13.41
CA GLU A 100 0.39 4.54 12.16
C GLU A 100 -0.95 4.02 11.65
N ILE A 101 -1.15 2.71 11.64
CA ILE A 101 -2.40 2.13 11.14
C ILE A 101 -3.60 2.51 12.03
N ILE A 102 -3.39 2.61 13.34
CA ILE A 102 -4.41 3.09 14.28
C ILE A 102 -4.74 4.56 14.00
N LYS A 103 -3.71 5.38 13.84
CA LYS A 103 -3.87 6.82 13.56
C LYS A 103 -4.64 7.06 12.27
N MET A 104 -4.47 6.20 11.26
CA MET A 104 -5.19 6.28 10.00
C MET A 104 -6.66 5.84 10.10
N GLY A 105 -7.07 5.25 11.24
CA GLY A 105 -8.42 4.76 11.42
C GLY A 105 -8.62 3.31 11.02
N PHE A 106 -7.56 2.53 10.90
CA PHE A 106 -7.63 1.14 10.44
C PHE A 106 -7.06 0.16 11.49
N ALA A 107 -7.35 0.41 12.76
CA ALA A 107 -6.86 -0.42 13.86
C ALA A 107 -7.21 -1.91 13.68
N GLN A 108 -8.33 -2.23 13.03
CA GLN A 108 -8.75 -3.60 12.76
C GLN A 108 -7.76 -4.38 11.88
N GLU A 109 -6.85 -3.70 11.18
CA GLU A 109 -5.82 -4.37 10.39
C GLU A 109 -4.87 -5.19 11.26
N ILE A 110 -4.67 -4.77 12.50
CA ILE A 110 -3.82 -5.50 13.46
C ILE A 110 -4.40 -6.90 13.70
N GLU A 111 -5.72 -6.98 13.94
CA GLU A 111 -6.40 -8.27 14.13
C GLU A 111 -6.47 -9.06 12.83
N ARG A 112 -6.78 -8.41 11.71
CA ARG A 112 -6.88 -9.07 10.40
C ARG A 112 -5.57 -9.74 10.03
N CYS A 113 -4.44 -9.14 10.36
CA CYS A 113 -3.11 -9.69 10.09
C CYS A 113 -2.61 -10.60 11.21
N LYS A 114 -3.44 -10.89 12.21
CA LYS A 114 -3.11 -11.77 13.35
C LYS A 114 -1.88 -11.29 14.12
N LEU A 115 -1.76 -9.97 14.28
CA LEU A 115 -0.67 -9.36 15.01
C LEU A 115 -1.07 -9.11 16.46
N LYS A 116 -0.08 -9.02 17.34
CA LYS A 116 -0.33 -8.69 18.73
C LYS A 116 -0.81 -7.24 18.84
N PRO A 117 -1.80 -6.94 19.71
CA PRO A 117 -2.19 -5.55 19.94
C PRO A 117 -1.06 -4.75 20.56
N LEU A 118 -1.16 -3.44 20.42
CA LEU A 118 -0.23 -2.54 21.07
C LEU A 118 -0.39 -2.58 22.58
#